data_34aeecbfe9860e419acd1925aae856c7
#
_entry.id   34aeecbfe9860e419acd1925aae856c7
#
_cell.length_a   1.000
_cell.length_b   1.000
_cell.length_c   1.000
_cell.angle_alpha   90.00
_cell.angle_beta   90.00
_cell.angle_gamma   90.00
#
_symmetry.space_group_name_H-M   'P 1'
#
loop_
_entity.id
_entity.type
_entity.pdbx_description
1 polymer ?
#
loop_
_entity_poly.entity_id
_entity_poly.type
_entity_poly.pdbx_seq_one_letter_code
_entity_poly.pdbx_strand_id
1 'polypeptide(L)'
;QHRVFIHAPWEYRVEQASQKISGSREDVEKFLLKDDKRKKDYYRKFAGGVWNDATNYDLCLNSSKLGFEKCVEAIEAQLKIMLDK
;
A
#
# COMPACT_ATOMS: atom_id res chain seq x y z
N GLN A 1 -16.84 -3.95 6.64
CA GLN A 1 -15.38 -3.91 6.78
C GLN A 1 -14.78 -2.93 5.79
N HIS A 2 -13.89 -2.07 6.27
CA HIS A 2 -13.26 -1.03 5.43
C HIS A 2 -11.88 -1.51 4.96
N ARG A 3 -11.70 -1.60 3.64
CA ARG A 3 -10.46 -2.05 3.05
C ARG A 3 -9.76 -0.89 2.33
N VAL A 4 -8.51 -0.67 2.68
CA VAL A 4 -7.71 0.42 2.10
C VAL A 4 -6.50 -0.14 1.39
N PHE A 5 -6.25 0.34 0.17
CA PHE A 5 -5.05 0.01 -0.58
C PHE A 5 -4.20 1.27 -0.73
N ILE A 6 -2.99 1.23 -0.18
CA ILE A 6 -2.04 2.33 -0.31
C ILE A 6 -0.98 1.91 -1.31
N HIS A 7 -0.83 2.67 -2.38
CA HIS A 7 0.10 2.37 -3.46
C HIS A 7 0.97 3.59 -3.76
N ALA A 8 2.05 3.37 -4.51
CA ALA A 8 2.96 4.42 -4.91
C ALA A 8 3.82 3.95 -6.08
N PRO A 9 4.36 4.88 -6.87
CA PRO A 9 5.30 4.53 -7.94
C PRO A 9 6.54 3.82 -7.39
N TRP A 10 7.11 2.93 -8.19
CA TRP A 10 8.26 2.14 -7.79
C TRP A 10 9.41 2.97 -7.25
N GLU A 11 9.78 4.06 -7.95
CA GLU A 11 10.89 4.91 -7.52
C GLU A 11 10.67 5.51 -6.14
N TYR A 12 9.44 5.94 -5.85
CA TYR A 12 9.10 6.47 -4.53
C TYR A 12 9.24 5.37 -3.46
N ARG A 13 8.76 4.17 -3.76
CA ARG A 13 8.83 3.05 -2.83
C ARG A 13 10.26 2.67 -2.51
N VAL A 14 11.14 2.65 -3.53
CA VAL A 14 12.56 2.35 -3.34
C VAL A 14 13.20 3.41 -2.47
N GLU A 15 12.92 4.68 -2.73
CA GLU A 15 13.47 5.77 -1.95
C GLU A 15 13.07 5.69 -0.48
N GLN A 16 11.79 5.45 -0.21
CA GLN A 16 11.30 5.33 1.16
C GLN A 16 11.90 4.13 1.88
N ALA A 17 11.98 3.00 1.20
CA ALA A 17 12.56 1.79 1.78
C ALA A 17 14.06 1.95 2.04
N SER A 18 14.77 2.69 1.19
CA SER A 18 16.21 2.94 1.36
C SER A 18 16.53 3.71 2.64
N GLN A 19 15.57 4.45 3.17
CA GLN A 19 15.74 5.17 4.44
C GLN A 19 15.67 4.23 5.65
N LYS A 20 15.09 3.06 5.49
CA LYS A 20 14.87 2.12 6.59
C LYS A 20 15.68 0.84 6.47
N ILE A 21 16.06 0.47 5.26
CA ILE A 21 16.77 -0.78 4.98
C ILE A 21 18.20 -0.45 4.58
N SER A 22 19.17 -1.07 5.27
CA SER A 22 20.59 -0.93 4.94
C SER A 22 20.92 -1.71 3.69
N GLY A 23 21.90 -1.22 2.94
CA GLY A 23 22.39 -1.91 1.76
C GLY A 23 22.33 -1.05 0.52
N SER A 24 22.70 -1.63 -0.63
CA SER A 24 22.66 -0.96 -1.89
C SER A 24 21.23 -0.81 -2.41
N ARG A 25 21.07 0.03 -3.43
CA ARG A 25 19.76 0.15 -4.09
C ARG A 25 19.28 -1.22 -4.60
N GLU A 26 20.20 -2.02 -5.13
CA GLU A 26 19.85 -3.36 -5.63
C GLU A 26 19.30 -4.24 -4.51
N ASP A 27 19.90 -4.17 -3.33
CA ASP A 27 19.42 -4.94 -2.17
C ASP A 27 18.01 -4.50 -1.77
N VAL A 28 17.75 -3.20 -1.78
CA VAL A 28 16.44 -2.64 -1.44
C VAL A 28 15.40 -3.09 -2.46
N GLU A 29 15.74 -3.03 -3.74
CA GLU A 29 14.83 -3.47 -4.80
C GLU A 29 14.48 -4.95 -4.68
N LYS A 30 15.47 -5.79 -4.39
CA LYS A 30 15.24 -7.21 -4.19
C LYS A 30 14.31 -7.46 -3.01
N PHE A 31 14.50 -6.71 -1.93
CA PHE A 31 13.65 -6.82 -0.75
C PHE A 31 12.20 -6.49 -1.10
N LEU A 32 11.99 -5.37 -1.82
CA LEU A 32 10.64 -4.94 -2.18
C LEU A 32 9.94 -5.94 -3.09
N LEU A 33 10.66 -6.48 -4.07
CA LEU A 33 10.08 -7.47 -4.97
C LEU A 33 9.67 -8.73 -4.24
N LYS A 34 10.50 -9.16 -3.30
CA LYS A 34 10.22 -10.35 -2.50
C LYS A 34 9.02 -10.12 -1.58
N ASP A 35 8.96 -8.94 -0.97
CA ASP A 35 7.86 -8.57 -0.09
C ASP A 35 6.55 -8.46 -0.86
N ASP A 36 6.57 -7.87 -2.06
CA ASP A 36 5.39 -7.78 -2.92
C ASP A 36 4.88 -9.16 -3.30
N LYS A 37 5.80 -10.06 -3.64
CA LYS A 37 5.41 -11.43 -3.99
C LYS A 37 4.77 -12.15 -2.82
N ARG A 38 5.33 -11.96 -1.63
CA ARG A 38 4.78 -12.56 -0.41
C ARG A 38 3.36 -12.07 -0.13
N LYS A 39 3.13 -10.76 -0.27
CA LYS A 39 1.81 -10.16 -0.06
C LYS A 39 0.82 -10.64 -1.12
N LYS A 40 1.25 -10.72 -2.36
CA LYS A 40 0.42 -11.18 -3.46
C LYS A 40 -0.02 -12.63 -3.26
N ASP A 41 0.92 -13.50 -2.87
CA ASP A 41 0.63 -14.91 -2.64
C ASP A 41 -0.29 -15.08 -1.44
N TYR A 42 -0.04 -14.34 -0.37
CA TYR A 42 -0.88 -14.36 0.83
C TYR A 42 -2.32 -13.95 0.51
N TYR A 43 -2.48 -12.85 -0.21
CA TYR A 43 -3.80 -12.34 -0.55
C TYR A 43 -4.57 -13.33 -1.41
N ARG A 44 -3.91 -13.90 -2.40
CA ARG A 44 -4.54 -14.88 -3.29
C ARG A 44 -5.01 -16.11 -2.51
N LYS A 45 -4.22 -16.55 -1.55
CA LYS A 45 -4.52 -17.73 -0.75
C LYS A 45 -5.69 -17.50 0.21
N PHE A 46 -5.72 -16.36 0.87
CA PHE A 46 -6.67 -16.12 1.97
C PHE A 46 -7.87 -15.24 1.59
N ALA A 47 -7.73 -14.38 0.60
CA ALA A 47 -8.82 -13.49 0.17
C ALA A 47 -9.37 -13.85 -1.21
N GLY A 48 -8.70 -14.71 -1.95
CA GLY A 48 -9.21 -15.26 -3.20
C GLY A 48 -9.21 -14.30 -4.37
N GLY A 49 -8.34 -13.29 -4.39
CA GLY A 49 -8.32 -12.33 -5.47
C GLY A 49 -6.93 -11.80 -5.77
N VAL A 50 -6.89 -10.77 -6.62
CA VAL A 50 -5.65 -10.08 -6.98
C VAL A 50 -5.46 -8.90 -6.05
N TRP A 51 -4.34 -8.88 -5.30
CA TRP A 51 -4.15 -7.91 -4.22
C TRP A 51 -4.06 -6.45 -4.70
N ASN A 52 -3.62 -6.22 -5.93
CA ASN A 52 -3.49 -4.87 -6.47
C ASN A 52 -4.66 -4.46 -7.38
N ASP A 53 -5.79 -5.13 -7.25
CA ASP A 53 -7.00 -4.79 -7.97
C ASP A 53 -7.84 -3.82 -7.14
N ALA A 54 -8.04 -2.60 -7.65
CA ALA A 54 -8.78 -1.57 -6.95
C ALA A 54 -10.20 -1.98 -6.55
N THR A 55 -10.81 -2.89 -7.30
CA THR A 55 -12.17 -3.33 -7.01
C THR A 55 -12.28 -4.13 -5.72
N ASN A 56 -11.16 -4.57 -5.18
CA ASN A 56 -11.14 -5.30 -3.90
C ASN A 56 -11.08 -4.37 -2.69
N TYR A 57 -11.04 -3.06 -2.91
CA TYR A 57 -10.84 -2.08 -1.83
C TYR A 57 -11.89 -0.99 -1.87
N ASP A 58 -12.15 -0.41 -0.71
CA ASP A 58 -13.08 0.70 -0.56
C ASP A 58 -12.40 2.05 -0.80
N LEU A 59 -11.09 2.10 -0.63
CA LEU A 59 -10.31 3.31 -0.80
C LEU A 59 -8.91 2.97 -1.30
N CYS A 60 -8.47 3.62 -2.36
CA CYS A 60 -7.13 3.48 -2.90
C CYS A 60 -6.42 4.83 -2.85
N LEU A 61 -5.23 4.89 -2.25
CA LEU A 61 -4.49 6.13 -2.07
C LEU A 61 -3.08 6.02 -2.62
N ASN A 62 -2.65 7.07 -3.33
CA ASN A 62 -1.28 7.18 -3.80
C ASN A 62 -0.47 7.97 -2.75
N SER A 63 0.33 7.27 -1.97
CA SER A 63 1.08 7.87 -0.87
C SER A 63 2.19 8.81 -1.33
N SER A 64 2.64 8.69 -2.58
CA SER A 64 3.67 9.60 -3.10
C SER A 64 3.16 11.01 -3.28
N LYS A 65 1.85 11.17 -3.48
CA LYS A 65 1.23 12.48 -3.66
C LYS A 65 0.69 13.06 -2.35
N LEU A 66 0.20 12.20 -1.48
CA LEU A 66 -0.43 12.66 -0.23
C LEU A 66 0.53 12.70 0.94
N GLY A 67 1.47 11.76 1.03
CA GLY A 67 2.27 11.56 2.21
C GLY A 67 1.50 10.83 3.29
N PHE A 68 2.20 10.42 4.35
CA PHE A 68 1.63 9.58 5.39
C PHE A 68 0.45 10.25 6.11
N GLU A 69 0.65 11.49 6.54
CA GLU A 69 -0.37 12.18 7.34
C GLU A 69 -1.67 12.41 6.58
N LYS A 70 -1.57 12.81 5.31
CA LYS A 70 -2.76 13.04 4.51
C LYS A 70 -3.47 11.75 4.12
N CYS A 71 -2.73 10.64 3.99
CA CYS A 71 -3.35 9.34 3.82
C CYS A 71 -4.20 8.98 5.04
N VAL A 72 -3.69 9.23 6.24
CA VAL A 72 -4.44 9.00 7.47
C VAL A 72 -5.70 9.87 7.50
N GLU A 73 -5.58 11.14 7.16
CA GLU A 73 -6.72 12.06 7.12
C GLU A 73 -7.79 11.58 6.14
N ALA A 74 -7.37 11.10 4.96
CA ALA A 74 -8.30 10.61 3.94
C ALA A 74 -9.05 9.37 4.44
N ILE A 75 -8.35 8.46 5.10
CA ILE A 75 -8.95 7.25 5.66
C ILE A 75 -9.99 7.63 6.74
N GLU A 76 -9.61 8.52 7.64
CA GLU A 76 -10.49 8.97 8.70
C GLU A 76 -11.73 9.67 8.15
N ALA A 77 -11.55 10.52 7.12
CA ALA A 77 -12.65 11.23 6.50
C ALA A 77 -13.65 10.27 5.87
N GLN A 78 -13.15 9.25 5.16
CA GLN A 78 -14.04 8.28 4.53
C GLN A 78 -14.78 7.44 5.56
N LEU A 79 -14.08 7.02 6.62
CA LEU A 79 -14.73 6.27 7.70
C LEU A 79 -15.85 7.08 8.35
N LYS A 80 -15.62 8.37 8.56
CA LYS A 80 -16.63 9.26 9.13
C LYS A 80 -17.85 9.35 8.22
N ILE A 81 -17.64 9.51 6.92
CA ILE A 81 -18.73 9.56 5.96
C ILE A 81 -19.55 8.27 6.00
N MET A 82 -18.87 7.13 6.07
CA MET A 82 -19.54 5.83 6.09
C MET A 82 -20.33 5.61 7.38
N LEU A 83 -19.84 6.12 8.50
CA LEU A 83 -20.50 5.97 9.79
C LEU A 83 -21.67 6.95 9.98
N ASP A 84 -21.69 8.05 9.24
CA ASP A 84 -22.74 9.06 9.35
C ASP A 84 -24.02 8.68 8.62
N LYS A 85 -24.08 7.53 8.02
CA LYS A 85 -25.30 7.04 7.36
C LYS A 85 -26.41 6.66 8.36
#